data_e5a52e397b472f3e4ecd7fd076f734b6
#
_entry.id   e5a52e397b472f3e4ecd7fd076f734b6
#
_cell.length_a   1.000
_cell.length_b   1.000
_cell.length_c   1.000
_cell.angle_alpha   90.00
_cell.angle_beta   90.00
_cell.angle_gamma   90.00
#
_symmetry.space_group_name_H-M   'P 1'
#
loop_
_entity.id
_entity.type
_entity.pdbx_description
1 polymer ?
#
loop_
_entity_poly.entity_id
_entity_poly.type
_entity_poly.pdbx_seq_one_letter_code
_entity_poly.pdbx_strand_id
1 'polypeptide(L)'
;MYKLLIVEDEMLLRQGIVHMLNWTEHDFLIVGQVSNGKEALECIDTLKPDIIITDIIMPVMDGVEFTRRVKNAYPEIQIVVLSSYDDFSYVRETLRLGACDYVLKREINENMILEVLKRTAKKCIGGSEIVSPRQKTRLITSLFGDPSIQPDDARTLIQRAGLVLQEDNLIITVFLPRGVASMRQERSLLESAQGELEHFKAKLQNAVTLVTDDGYLILLCNEPDDKTVYNLAEKFLVECRNHLNLSFMAFISNPFKGYEKLYSMFKKTLASSQMSFYQPESDCFLCSRYNGDFPAVPAGYHIFNNAIEKLQIEEIKSKVQEVCQDIEEQRTCFDTVSIKNLLIDILNAIAFRLVENGLKMEEINVFRLPCIRQVTNAASLRQARKSMDHALDLYQELIGNRTHGNNHNVTAAKQYVEEHFGENISLAGVADALYLNKNYLSELFKKEVGINFTDYLTEVRIENAKKFLREECLSVEEAGIRTGYPNTSYFIQLFKRQTGMRPTEYAKRFRKQS
;
A
#
# COMPACT_ATOMS: atom_id res chain seq x y z
N MET A 1 -11.96 -1.09 -45.97
CA MET A 1 -12.63 -0.01 -45.23
C MET A 1 -13.73 -0.63 -44.40
N TYR A 2 -13.64 -0.54 -43.06
CA TYR A 2 -14.57 -1.17 -42.13
C TYR A 2 -15.80 -0.28 -41.90
N LYS A 3 -16.98 -0.85 -41.96
CA LYS A 3 -18.24 -0.17 -41.76
C LYS A 3 -18.54 -0.01 -40.27
N LEU A 4 -18.69 1.23 -39.81
CA LEU A 4 -18.88 1.60 -38.42
C LEU A 4 -20.30 2.11 -38.20
N LEU A 5 -21.03 1.52 -37.22
CA LEU A 5 -22.33 2.00 -36.74
C LEU A 5 -22.14 2.60 -35.36
N ILE A 6 -22.66 3.81 -35.10
CA ILE A 6 -22.60 4.49 -33.81
C ILE A 6 -23.99 4.47 -33.19
N VAL A 7 -24.09 3.99 -31.96
CA VAL A 7 -25.33 3.86 -31.16
C VAL A 7 -25.13 4.60 -29.84
N GLU A 8 -25.69 5.80 -29.74
CA GLU A 8 -25.51 6.68 -28.58
C GLU A 8 -26.74 7.58 -28.45
N ASP A 9 -27.40 7.62 -27.30
CA ASP A 9 -28.62 8.41 -27.12
C ASP A 9 -28.31 9.90 -26.98
N GLU A 10 -27.17 10.26 -26.40
CA GLU A 10 -26.75 11.65 -26.25
C GLU A 10 -26.29 12.25 -27.60
N MET A 11 -27.11 13.13 -28.15
CA MET A 11 -26.88 13.72 -29.47
C MET A 11 -25.51 14.42 -29.59
N LEU A 12 -25.09 15.15 -28.54
CA LEU A 12 -23.81 15.88 -28.56
C LEU A 12 -22.61 14.95 -28.62
N LEU A 13 -22.64 13.90 -27.82
CA LEU A 13 -21.55 12.90 -27.81
C LEU A 13 -21.52 12.12 -29.13
N ARG A 14 -22.68 11.70 -29.64
CA ARG A 14 -22.81 11.02 -30.92
C ARG A 14 -22.23 11.86 -32.06
N GLN A 15 -22.58 13.14 -32.17
CA GLN A 15 -22.03 14.05 -33.16
C GLN A 15 -20.54 14.33 -32.91
N GLY A 16 -20.13 14.45 -31.64
CA GLY A 16 -18.73 14.58 -31.26
C GLY A 16 -17.88 13.43 -31.79
N ILE A 17 -18.33 12.19 -31.65
CA ILE A 17 -17.65 11.00 -32.19
C ILE A 17 -17.63 11.03 -33.71
N VAL A 18 -18.77 11.33 -34.37
CA VAL A 18 -18.86 11.37 -35.82
C VAL A 18 -17.87 12.36 -36.43
N HIS A 19 -17.71 13.53 -35.84
CA HIS A 19 -16.88 14.63 -36.36
C HIS A 19 -15.46 14.68 -35.76
N MET A 20 -15.10 13.74 -34.88
CA MET A 20 -13.82 13.70 -34.19
C MET A 20 -12.64 13.52 -35.14
N LEU A 21 -12.83 12.76 -36.21
CA LEU A 21 -11.78 12.34 -37.16
C LEU A 21 -12.28 12.34 -38.58
N ASN A 22 -11.35 12.41 -39.55
CA ASN A 22 -11.62 11.98 -40.90
C ASN A 22 -11.52 10.43 -40.97
N TRP A 23 -12.62 9.76 -40.68
CA TRP A 23 -12.69 8.30 -40.52
C TRP A 23 -12.17 7.55 -41.75
N THR A 24 -12.40 8.10 -42.95
CA THR A 24 -11.99 7.47 -44.20
C THR A 24 -10.46 7.41 -44.37
N GLU A 25 -9.72 8.35 -43.81
CA GLU A 25 -8.26 8.33 -43.81
C GLU A 25 -7.68 7.22 -42.92
N HIS A 26 -8.51 6.65 -42.05
CA HIS A 26 -8.12 5.58 -41.13
C HIS A 26 -8.76 4.22 -41.46
N ASP A 27 -9.26 4.03 -42.70
CA ASP A 27 -9.93 2.83 -43.17
C ASP A 27 -11.29 2.50 -42.52
N PHE A 28 -11.96 3.48 -41.94
CA PHE A 28 -13.31 3.36 -41.37
C PHE A 28 -14.32 4.17 -42.16
N LEU A 29 -15.54 3.64 -42.30
CA LEU A 29 -16.67 4.32 -42.92
C LEU A 29 -17.87 4.30 -41.97
N ILE A 30 -18.32 5.44 -41.48
CA ILE A 30 -19.55 5.53 -40.68
C ILE A 30 -20.73 5.30 -41.62
N VAL A 31 -21.41 4.15 -41.46
CA VAL A 31 -22.54 3.74 -42.29
C VAL A 31 -23.89 4.12 -41.67
N GLY A 32 -23.90 4.47 -40.38
CA GLY A 32 -25.10 4.91 -39.69
C GLY A 32 -24.83 5.45 -38.29
N GLN A 33 -25.80 6.19 -37.79
CA GLN A 33 -25.84 6.68 -36.41
C GLN A 33 -27.27 6.63 -35.92
N VAL A 34 -27.48 6.05 -34.74
CA VAL A 34 -28.82 5.85 -34.15
C VAL A 34 -28.80 6.14 -32.66
N SER A 35 -29.98 6.30 -32.05
CA SER A 35 -30.11 6.79 -30.68
C SER A 35 -30.37 5.70 -29.64
N ASN A 36 -30.63 4.47 -30.04
CA ASN A 36 -30.88 3.35 -29.11
C ASN A 36 -30.67 2.00 -29.77
N GLY A 37 -30.60 0.94 -28.94
CA GLY A 37 -30.35 -0.42 -29.42
C GLY A 37 -31.45 -0.98 -30.33
N LYS A 38 -32.71 -0.52 -30.21
CA LYS A 38 -33.80 -1.00 -31.08
C LYS A 38 -33.62 -0.47 -32.49
N GLU A 39 -33.40 0.82 -32.69
CA GLU A 39 -33.10 1.43 -33.98
C GLU A 39 -31.88 0.80 -34.61
N ALA A 40 -30.86 0.49 -33.80
CA ALA A 40 -29.66 -0.19 -34.30
C ALA A 40 -29.97 -1.57 -34.85
N LEU A 41 -30.76 -2.40 -34.17
CA LEU A 41 -31.17 -3.73 -34.68
C LEU A 41 -31.94 -3.65 -35.98
N GLU A 42 -32.83 -2.66 -36.15
CA GLU A 42 -33.65 -2.47 -37.35
C GLU A 42 -32.80 -2.12 -38.58
N CYS A 43 -31.63 -1.51 -38.41
CA CYS A 43 -30.79 -1.08 -39.50
C CYS A 43 -29.57 -2.00 -39.79
N ILE A 44 -29.25 -2.97 -38.93
CA ILE A 44 -28.08 -3.86 -39.10
C ILE A 44 -28.11 -4.60 -40.44
N ASP A 45 -29.23 -5.19 -40.82
CA ASP A 45 -29.35 -5.95 -42.07
C ASP A 45 -29.12 -5.10 -43.33
N THR A 46 -29.51 -3.83 -43.26
CA THR A 46 -29.36 -2.89 -44.39
C THR A 46 -27.96 -2.30 -44.44
N LEU A 47 -27.42 -1.87 -43.28
CA LEU A 47 -26.14 -1.18 -43.19
C LEU A 47 -24.95 -2.17 -43.19
N LYS A 48 -25.16 -3.37 -42.68
CA LYS A 48 -24.16 -4.44 -42.55
C LYS A 48 -22.84 -3.91 -41.93
N PRO A 49 -22.89 -3.39 -40.69
CA PRO A 49 -21.70 -2.87 -40.06
C PRO A 49 -20.73 -4.00 -39.70
N ASP A 50 -19.41 -3.74 -39.81
CA ASP A 50 -18.37 -4.65 -39.35
C ASP A 50 -18.12 -4.42 -37.82
N ILE A 51 -18.24 -3.16 -37.41
CA ILE A 51 -17.99 -2.75 -36.04
C ILE A 51 -19.14 -1.83 -35.56
N ILE A 52 -19.59 -2.03 -34.35
CA ILE A 52 -20.58 -1.17 -33.68
C ILE A 52 -19.93 -0.54 -32.46
N ILE A 53 -20.04 0.79 -32.32
CA ILE A 53 -19.78 1.50 -31.07
C ILE A 53 -21.13 1.75 -30.40
N THR A 54 -21.35 1.28 -29.18
CA THR A 54 -22.63 1.44 -28.47
C THR A 54 -22.44 1.96 -27.07
N ASP A 55 -23.32 2.87 -26.64
CA ASP A 55 -23.48 3.19 -25.23
C ASP A 55 -24.10 2.00 -24.48
N ILE A 56 -23.88 1.97 -23.15
CA ILE A 56 -24.50 0.98 -22.26
C ILE A 56 -25.90 1.42 -21.86
N ILE A 57 -26.05 2.65 -21.38
CA ILE A 57 -27.30 3.15 -20.79
C ILE A 57 -28.03 3.98 -21.83
N MET A 58 -29.00 3.37 -22.48
CA MET A 58 -29.83 4.02 -23.49
C MET A 58 -31.30 3.74 -23.25
N PRO A 59 -32.20 4.66 -23.65
CA PRO A 59 -33.65 4.43 -23.58
C PRO A 59 -34.10 3.36 -24.59
N VAL A 60 -35.26 2.76 -24.39
CA VAL A 60 -35.91 1.77 -25.26
C VAL A 60 -35.24 0.41 -25.22
N MET A 61 -33.94 0.34 -25.53
CA MET A 61 -33.11 -0.86 -25.43
C MET A 61 -31.70 -0.43 -25.06
N ASP A 62 -31.23 -0.91 -23.91
CA ASP A 62 -29.89 -0.65 -23.40
C ASP A 62 -28.82 -1.43 -24.19
N GLY A 63 -27.55 -1.05 -23.98
CA GLY A 63 -26.42 -1.63 -24.67
C GLY A 63 -26.14 -3.08 -24.27
N VAL A 64 -26.58 -3.54 -23.10
CA VAL A 64 -26.40 -4.93 -22.65
C VAL A 64 -27.33 -5.84 -23.43
N GLU A 65 -28.63 -5.55 -23.45
CA GLU A 65 -29.63 -6.31 -24.21
C GLU A 65 -29.35 -6.24 -25.72
N PHE A 66 -28.94 -5.05 -26.20
CA PHE A 66 -28.52 -4.88 -27.59
C PHE A 66 -27.34 -5.80 -27.94
N THR A 67 -26.27 -5.78 -27.13
CA THR A 67 -25.09 -6.66 -27.34
C THR A 67 -25.48 -8.12 -27.35
N ARG A 68 -26.35 -8.56 -26.43
CA ARG A 68 -26.85 -9.94 -26.37
C ARG A 68 -27.54 -10.35 -27.67
N ARG A 69 -28.44 -9.51 -28.18
CA ARG A 69 -29.18 -9.82 -29.42
C ARG A 69 -28.28 -9.83 -30.64
N VAL A 70 -27.39 -8.85 -30.76
CA VAL A 70 -26.46 -8.76 -31.89
C VAL A 70 -25.53 -9.96 -31.89
N LYS A 71 -24.96 -10.35 -30.76
CA LYS A 71 -24.03 -11.48 -30.68
C LYS A 71 -24.69 -12.83 -30.95
N ASN A 72 -25.98 -12.96 -30.61
CA ASN A 72 -26.75 -14.15 -30.93
C ASN A 72 -27.11 -14.25 -32.42
N ALA A 73 -27.45 -13.13 -33.06
CA ALA A 73 -27.91 -13.11 -34.45
C ALA A 73 -26.77 -12.87 -35.47
N TYR A 74 -25.76 -12.10 -35.11
CA TYR A 74 -24.63 -11.63 -35.93
C TYR A 74 -23.31 -11.76 -35.18
N PRO A 75 -22.83 -12.96 -34.87
CA PRO A 75 -21.62 -13.19 -34.06
C PRO A 75 -20.36 -12.56 -34.64
N GLU A 76 -20.31 -12.34 -35.97
CA GLU A 76 -19.19 -11.72 -36.70
C GLU A 76 -19.06 -10.23 -36.43
N ILE A 77 -20.14 -9.50 -36.12
CA ILE A 77 -20.12 -8.07 -35.86
C ILE A 77 -19.37 -7.79 -34.56
N GLN A 78 -18.37 -6.95 -34.64
CA GLN A 78 -17.59 -6.57 -33.47
C GLN A 78 -18.26 -5.41 -32.71
N ILE A 79 -18.27 -5.46 -31.40
CA ILE A 79 -18.93 -4.44 -30.55
C ILE A 79 -17.91 -3.81 -29.63
N VAL A 80 -17.83 -2.48 -29.64
CA VAL A 80 -17.08 -1.65 -28.70
C VAL A 80 -18.08 -0.86 -27.88
N VAL A 81 -17.94 -0.91 -26.56
CA VAL A 81 -18.91 -0.32 -25.63
C VAL A 81 -18.39 1.02 -25.11
N LEU A 82 -19.23 2.05 -25.08
CA LEU A 82 -18.98 3.31 -24.41
C LEU A 82 -19.56 3.23 -22.98
N SER A 83 -18.81 3.67 -21.99
CA SER A 83 -19.22 3.55 -20.58
C SER A 83 -18.90 4.81 -19.80
N SER A 84 -19.80 5.19 -18.89
CA SER A 84 -19.51 6.13 -17.80
C SER A 84 -18.77 5.44 -16.67
N TYR A 85 -18.18 6.21 -15.73
CA TYR A 85 -17.35 5.67 -14.64
C TYR A 85 -18.10 4.71 -13.71
N ASP A 86 -19.42 4.90 -13.55
CA ASP A 86 -20.26 4.15 -12.60
C ASP A 86 -20.85 2.86 -13.19
N ASP A 87 -20.61 2.57 -14.46
CA ASP A 87 -21.25 1.47 -15.21
C ASP A 87 -20.48 0.15 -15.18
N PHE A 88 -19.58 -0.05 -14.23
CA PHE A 88 -18.64 -1.20 -14.21
C PHE A 88 -19.34 -2.57 -14.29
N SER A 89 -20.51 -2.72 -13.65
CA SER A 89 -21.29 -3.97 -13.71
C SER A 89 -21.82 -4.26 -15.11
N TYR A 90 -22.27 -3.25 -15.83
CA TYR A 90 -22.81 -3.36 -17.19
C TYR A 90 -21.69 -3.57 -18.24
N VAL A 91 -20.57 -2.89 -18.09
CA VAL A 91 -19.35 -3.15 -18.92
C VAL A 91 -18.95 -4.61 -18.84
N ARG A 92 -18.93 -5.14 -17.64
CA ARG A 92 -18.57 -6.55 -17.41
C ARG A 92 -19.56 -7.51 -18.08
N GLU A 93 -20.85 -7.22 -18.01
CA GLU A 93 -21.89 -8.03 -18.64
C GLU A 93 -21.77 -7.98 -20.17
N THR A 94 -21.57 -6.81 -20.77
CA THR A 94 -21.38 -6.69 -22.22
C THR A 94 -20.15 -7.41 -22.73
N LEU A 95 -19.04 -7.37 -21.99
CA LEU A 95 -17.85 -8.15 -22.32
C LEU A 95 -18.09 -9.66 -22.25
N ARG A 96 -18.87 -10.14 -21.25
CA ARG A 96 -19.29 -11.55 -21.17
C ARG A 96 -20.14 -11.97 -22.38
N LEU A 97 -21.02 -11.09 -22.84
CA LEU A 97 -21.89 -11.31 -23.99
C LEU A 97 -21.13 -11.26 -25.32
N GLY A 98 -19.86 -10.89 -25.32
CA GLY A 98 -19.04 -10.92 -26.52
C GLY A 98 -18.65 -9.57 -27.09
N ALA A 99 -18.85 -8.46 -26.37
CA ALA A 99 -18.25 -7.18 -26.76
C ALA A 99 -16.72 -7.29 -26.80
N CYS A 100 -16.11 -6.66 -27.81
CA CYS A 100 -14.68 -6.75 -28.06
C CYS A 100 -13.83 -5.95 -27.10
N ASP A 101 -14.34 -4.77 -26.73
CA ASP A 101 -13.64 -3.78 -25.91
C ASP A 101 -14.63 -2.75 -25.37
N TYR A 102 -14.15 -1.87 -24.47
CA TYR A 102 -14.91 -0.72 -24.04
C TYR A 102 -14.03 0.53 -23.97
N VAL A 103 -14.65 1.70 -24.01
CA VAL A 103 -14.01 3.01 -23.88
C VAL A 103 -14.78 3.83 -22.84
N LEU A 104 -14.06 4.43 -21.87
CA LEU A 104 -14.67 5.35 -20.94
C LEU A 104 -15.00 6.69 -21.63
N LYS A 105 -16.25 7.14 -21.53
CA LYS A 105 -16.73 8.37 -22.21
C LYS A 105 -15.85 9.59 -21.93
N ARG A 106 -15.30 9.73 -20.71
CA ARG A 106 -14.39 10.81 -20.33
C ARG A 106 -12.98 10.71 -20.95
N GLU A 107 -12.60 9.54 -21.43
CA GLU A 107 -11.27 9.29 -22.03
C GLU A 107 -11.33 9.30 -23.56
N ILE A 108 -12.52 9.53 -24.12
CA ILE A 108 -12.70 9.58 -25.58
C ILE A 108 -11.90 10.74 -26.16
N ASN A 109 -10.92 10.38 -26.99
CA ASN A 109 -10.15 11.29 -27.83
C ASN A 109 -9.73 10.55 -29.11
N GLU A 110 -9.26 11.31 -30.09
CA GLU A 110 -8.90 10.79 -31.42
C GLU A 110 -7.96 9.57 -31.36
N ASN A 111 -6.90 9.65 -30.58
CA ASN A 111 -5.91 8.57 -30.49
C ASN A 111 -6.48 7.31 -29.83
N MET A 112 -7.24 7.48 -28.75
CA MET A 112 -7.81 6.37 -27.99
C MET A 112 -8.82 5.58 -28.81
N ILE A 113 -9.75 6.29 -29.48
CA ILE A 113 -10.80 5.64 -30.25
C ILE A 113 -10.22 4.94 -31.48
N LEU A 114 -9.22 5.54 -32.15
CA LEU A 114 -8.50 4.92 -33.26
C LEU A 114 -7.73 3.67 -32.83
N GLU A 115 -7.06 3.71 -31.70
CA GLU A 115 -6.33 2.55 -31.15
C GLU A 115 -7.28 1.38 -30.93
N VAL A 116 -8.43 1.64 -30.28
CA VAL A 116 -9.45 0.61 -30.02
C VAL A 116 -10.02 0.06 -31.31
N LEU A 117 -10.41 0.93 -32.25
CA LEU A 117 -11.01 0.49 -33.51
C LEU A 117 -10.03 -0.25 -34.43
N LYS A 118 -8.77 0.17 -34.55
CA LYS A 118 -7.74 -0.55 -35.31
C LYS A 118 -7.50 -1.94 -34.73
N ARG A 119 -7.56 -2.10 -33.44
CA ARG A 119 -7.46 -3.37 -32.75
C ARG A 119 -8.68 -4.26 -33.01
N THR A 120 -9.88 -3.67 -32.95
CA THR A 120 -11.14 -4.35 -33.23
C THR A 120 -11.23 -4.78 -34.70
N ALA A 121 -10.78 -3.95 -35.64
CA ALA A 121 -10.76 -4.25 -37.09
C ALA A 121 -9.90 -5.47 -37.43
N LYS A 122 -8.80 -5.70 -36.72
CA LYS A 122 -7.98 -6.92 -36.91
C LYS A 122 -8.75 -8.22 -36.63
N LYS A 123 -9.80 -8.15 -35.81
CA LYS A 123 -10.66 -9.30 -35.48
C LYS A 123 -11.73 -9.58 -36.58
N CYS A 124 -12.06 -8.59 -37.41
CA CYS A 124 -12.99 -8.78 -38.53
C CYS A 124 -12.38 -9.64 -39.67
N ILE A 125 -11.05 -9.75 -39.77
CA ILE A 125 -10.34 -10.55 -40.80
C ILE A 125 -9.96 -11.90 -40.18
N GLY A 126 -10.92 -12.78 -39.96
CA GLY A 126 -10.83 -14.19 -39.55
C GLY A 126 -9.42 -14.76 -39.30
N GLY A 127 -8.87 -14.52 -38.15
CA GLY A 127 -7.60 -15.08 -37.70
C GLY A 127 -7.56 -15.11 -36.19
N SER A 128 -7.06 -16.18 -35.60
CA SER A 128 -6.99 -16.45 -34.16
C SER A 128 -6.77 -15.17 -33.33
N GLU A 129 -7.66 -14.94 -32.36
CA GLU A 129 -7.66 -13.77 -31.46
C GLU A 129 -6.30 -13.54 -30.82
N ILE A 130 -5.52 -12.60 -31.35
CA ILE A 130 -4.39 -12.05 -30.60
C ILE A 130 -4.98 -11.01 -29.65
N VAL A 131 -5.43 -11.46 -28.49
CA VAL A 131 -5.86 -10.60 -27.38
C VAL A 131 -4.68 -9.74 -26.95
N SER A 132 -4.83 -8.41 -26.97
CA SER A 132 -3.72 -7.52 -26.56
C SER A 132 -3.35 -7.75 -25.09
N PRO A 133 -2.10 -7.51 -24.70
CA PRO A 133 -1.68 -7.68 -23.28
C PRO A 133 -2.60 -6.95 -22.28
N ARG A 134 -3.05 -5.73 -22.62
CA ARG A 134 -4.00 -4.97 -21.80
C ARG A 134 -5.38 -5.62 -21.69
N GLN A 135 -5.89 -6.20 -22.78
CA GLN A 135 -7.16 -6.94 -22.75
C GLN A 135 -7.04 -8.23 -21.95
N LYS A 136 -5.93 -8.96 -22.09
CA LYS A 136 -5.64 -10.14 -21.23
C LYS A 136 -5.71 -9.77 -19.77
N THR A 137 -4.99 -8.72 -19.37
CA THR A 137 -5.00 -8.23 -18.01
C THR A 137 -6.41 -7.89 -17.54
N ARG A 138 -7.19 -7.16 -18.34
CA ARG A 138 -8.58 -6.78 -17.98
C ARG A 138 -9.50 -8.00 -17.81
N LEU A 139 -9.44 -8.96 -18.74
CA LEU A 139 -10.24 -10.19 -18.65
C LEU A 139 -9.89 -10.99 -17.38
N ILE A 140 -8.61 -11.09 -17.05
CA ILE A 140 -8.17 -11.80 -15.84
C ILE A 140 -8.54 -11.01 -14.58
N THR A 141 -8.37 -9.68 -14.60
CA THR A 141 -8.71 -8.83 -13.44
C THR A 141 -10.20 -8.93 -13.11
N SER A 142 -11.09 -9.13 -14.10
CA SER A 142 -12.51 -9.35 -13.84
C SER A 142 -12.79 -10.62 -13.04
N LEU A 143 -11.94 -11.66 -13.17
CA LEU A 143 -12.04 -12.89 -12.36
C LEU A 143 -11.70 -12.65 -10.87
N PHE A 144 -10.88 -11.66 -10.58
CA PHE A 144 -10.53 -11.28 -9.21
C PHE A 144 -11.50 -10.28 -8.59
N GLY A 145 -12.41 -9.69 -9.39
CA GLY A 145 -13.37 -8.68 -8.95
C GLY A 145 -14.79 -9.21 -8.70
N ASP A 146 -15.12 -10.43 -9.15
CA ASP A 146 -16.48 -10.95 -9.11
C ASP A 146 -16.64 -12.17 -8.19
N PRO A 147 -17.32 -12.02 -7.03
CA PRO A 147 -17.58 -13.15 -6.13
C PRO A 147 -18.62 -14.14 -6.66
N SER A 148 -19.41 -13.78 -7.67
CA SER A 148 -20.55 -14.55 -8.17
C SER A 148 -20.31 -15.24 -9.50
N ILE A 149 -19.05 -15.24 -10.00
CA ILE A 149 -18.71 -15.79 -11.30
C ILE A 149 -19.01 -17.31 -11.35
N GLN A 150 -19.73 -17.73 -12.38
CA GLN A 150 -20.03 -19.15 -12.59
C GLN A 150 -18.85 -19.86 -13.25
N PRO A 151 -18.66 -21.18 -13.03
CA PRO A 151 -17.54 -21.93 -13.59
C PRO A 151 -17.39 -21.81 -15.12
N ASP A 152 -18.49 -21.86 -15.87
CA ASP A 152 -18.46 -21.79 -17.34
C ASP A 152 -18.10 -20.39 -17.84
N ASP A 153 -18.54 -19.34 -17.13
CA ASP A 153 -18.16 -17.95 -17.46
C ASP A 153 -16.66 -17.76 -17.21
N ALA A 154 -16.15 -18.26 -16.10
CA ALA A 154 -14.74 -18.18 -15.76
C ALA A 154 -13.87 -18.92 -16.80
N ARG A 155 -14.28 -20.12 -17.25
CA ARG A 155 -13.62 -20.85 -18.34
C ARG A 155 -13.59 -20.05 -19.63
N THR A 156 -14.73 -19.48 -19.99
CA THR A 156 -14.86 -18.66 -21.20
C THR A 156 -13.92 -17.46 -21.16
N LEU A 157 -13.81 -16.78 -20.01
CA LEU A 157 -12.89 -15.64 -19.83
C LEU A 157 -11.42 -16.05 -19.97
N ILE A 158 -11.01 -17.18 -19.36
CA ILE A 158 -9.64 -17.71 -19.46
C ILE A 158 -9.30 -18.07 -20.92
N GLN A 159 -10.22 -18.75 -21.62
CA GLN A 159 -10.04 -19.09 -23.04
C GLN A 159 -9.95 -17.84 -23.92
N ARG A 160 -10.84 -16.86 -23.72
CA ARG A 160 -10.82 -15.59 -24.44
C ARG A 160 -9.55 -14.77 -24.16
N ALA A 161 -9.01 -14.85 -22.96
CA ALA A 161 -7.71 -14.25 -22.63
C ALA A 161 -6.54 -14.99 -23.33
N GLY A 162 -6.78 -16.10 -24.01
CA GLY A 162 -5.75 -16.92 -24.66
C GLY A 162 -4.73 -17.49 -23.66
N LEU A 163 -5.19 -17.85 -22.46
CA LEU A 163 -4.35 -18.42 -21.42
C LEU A 163 -4.37 -19.93 -21.45
N VAL A 164 -3.19 -20.52 -21.26
CA VAL A 164 -2.99 -21.98 -21.17
C VAL A 164 -3.00 -22.38 -19.68
N LEU A 165 -3.97 -21.91 -18.92
CA LEU A 165 -4.14 -22.31 -17.52
C LEU A 165 -5.01 -23.57 -17.45
N GLN A 166 -4.74 -24.43 -16.48
CA GLN A 166 -5.57 -25.60 -16.14
C GLN A 166 -6.35 -25.30 -14.86
N GLU A 167 -7.50 -25.94 -14.69
CA GLU A 167 -8.32 -25.77 -13.48
C GLU A 167 -7.71 -26.40 -12.24
N ASP A 168 -6.83 -27.38 -12.42
CA ASP A 168 -6.17 -28.09 -11.33
C ASP A 168 -4.86 -27.41 -10.94
N ASN A 169 -4.53 -27.49 -9.66
CA ASN A 169 -3.27 -26.98 -9.10
C ASN A 169 -3.01 -25.49 -9.40
N LEU A 170 -4.07 -24.69 -9.36
CA LEU A 170 -3.93 -23.24 -9.48
C LEU A 170 -3.30 -22.66 -8.20
N ILE A 171 -2.30 -21.80 -8.37
CA ILE A 171 -1.68 -21.03 -7.27
C ILE A 171 -1.70 -19.56 -7.64
N ILE A 172 -2.13 -18.72 -6.72
CA ILE A 172 -2.05 -17.25 -6.81
C ILE A 172 -0.94 -16.78 -5.89
N THR A 173 -0.04 -15.95 -6.42
CA THR A 173 0.92 -15.20 -5.62
C THR A 173 0.63 -13.71 -5.78
N VAL A 174 0.44 -13.01 -4.66
CA VAL A 174 0.24 -11.56 -4.62
C VAL A 174 1.51 -10.91 -4.08
N PHE A 175 2.09 -9.99 -4.84
CA PHE A 175 3.24 -9.21 -4.44
C PHE A 175 2.79 -7.82 -4.03
N LEU A 176 3.15 -7.40 -2.81
CA LEU A 176 2.86 -6.08 -2.25
C LEU A 176 4.15 -5.30 -2.04
N PRO A 177 4.25 -4.04 -2.49
CA PRO A 177 5.43 -3.22 -2.24
C PRO A 177 5.53 -2.83 -0.77
N ARG A 178 6.78 -2.74 -0.25
CA ARG A 178 7.07 -2.19 1.08
C ARG A 178 7.36 -0.69 0.98
N GLY A 179 6.67 0.13 1.77
CA GLY A 179 7.07 1.52 2.04
C GLY A 179 6.72 2.56 0.97
N VAL A 180 5.87 2.28 0.00
CA VAL A 180 5.48 3.24 -1.04
C VAL A 180 4.14 3.90 -0.70
N ALA A 181 4.13 5.22 -0.62
CA ALA A 181 3.00 6.01 -0.10
C ALA A 181 2.02 6.58 -1.15
N SER A 182 2.22 6.38 -2.47
CA SER A 182 1.31 6.92 -3.49
C SER A 182 1.10 6.02 -4.72
N MET A 183 -0.15 5.69 -5.03
CA MET A 183 -0.57 4.76 -6.09
C MET A 183 -0.11 5.11 -7.53
N ARG A 184 0.14 6.38 -7.89
CA ARG A 184 0.52 6.74 -9.26
C ARG A 184 1.98 6.47 -9.60
N GLN A 185 2.87 6.59 -8.62
CA GLN A 185 4.28 6.18 -8.77
C GLN A 185 4.43 4.66 -8.75
N GLU A 186 3.51 3.97 -8.09
CA GLU A 186 3.50 2.51 -7.92
C GLU A 186 3.31 1.74 -9.21
N ARG A 187 2.50 2.21 -10.18
CA ARG A 187 2.18 1.45 -11.40
C ARG A 187 3.41 1.22 -12.30
N SER A 188 4.23 2.22 -12.52
CA SER A 188 5.45 2.08 -13.32
C SER A 188 6.48 1.15 -12.66
N LEU A 189 6.53 1.18 -11.32
CA LEU A 189 7.38 0.28 -10.53
C LEU A 189 6.88 -1.16 -10.61
N LEU A 190 5.57 -1.36 -10.53
CA LEU A 190 4.95 -2.68 -10.67
C LEU A 190 5.12 -3.25 -12.09
N GLU A 191 5.01 -2.42 -13.12
CA GLU A 191 5.26 -2.83 -14.51
C GLU A 191 6.74 -3.22 -14.72
N SER A 192 7.68 -2.50 -14.11
CA SER A 192 9.10 -2.86 -14.13
C SER A 192 9.35 -4.18 -13.39
N ALA A 193 8.76 -4.38 -12.22
CA ALA A 193 8.84 -5.62 -11.48
C ALA A 193 8.15 -6.78 -12.23
N GLN A 194 7.05 -6.52 -12.95
CA GLN A 194 6.42 -7.51 -13.83
C GLN A 194 7.38 -7.97 -14.92
N GLY A 195 8.15 -7.04 -15.53
CA GLY A 195 9.18 -7.37 -16.51
C GLY A 195 10.21 -8.36 -15.98
N GLU A 196 10.71 -8.15 -14.76
CA GLU A 196 11.60 -9.10 -14.08
C GLU A 196 10.90 -10.45 -13.81
N LEU A 197 9.66 -10.42 -13.34
CA LEU A 197 8.90 -11.64 -13.02
C LEU A 197 8.66 -12.52 -14.26
N GLU A 198 8.56 -11.92 -15.45
CA GLU A 198 8.44 -12.63 -16.72
C GLU A 198 9.62 -13.59 -16.99
N HIS A 199 10.84 -13.25 -16.53
CA HIS A 199 12.00 -14.14 -16.64
C HIS A 199 11.90 -15.34 -15.69
N PHE A 200 11.26 -15.17 -14.53
CA PHE A 200 11.09 -16.24 -13.57
C PHE A 200 9.95 -17.20 -13.92
N LYS A 201 8.87 -16.70 -14.53
CA LYS A 201 7.69 -17.50 -14.84
C LYS A 201 7.99 -18.65 -15.80
N ALA A 202 9.02 -18.54 -16.64
CA ALA A 202 9.40 -19.60 -17.58
C ALA A 202 9.77 -20.93 -16.91
N LYS A 203 10.00 -20.91 -15.57
CA LYS A 203 10.30 -22.08 -14.75
C LYS A 203 9.06 -22.74 -14.16
N LEU A 204 7.89 -22.14 -14.34
CA LEU A 204 6.60 -22.60 -13.82
C LEU A 204 5.68 -23.06 -14.93
N GLN A 205 4.76 -23.97 -14.60
CA GLN A 205 3.78 -24.44 -15.55
C GLN A 205 2.66 -23.41 -15.76
N ASN A 206 2.38 -23.09 -17.03
CA ASN A 206 1.26 -22.24 -17.42
C ASN A 206 1.19 -20.89 -16.68
N ALA A 207 2.35 -20.29 -16.39
CA ALA A 207 2.41 -19.10 -15.55
C ALA A 207 2.00 -17.83 -16.29
N VAL A 208 1.24 -16.99 -15.62
CA VAL A 208 0.75 -15.68 -16.09
C VAL A 208 1.04 -14.62 -15.03
N THR A 209 1.58 -13.48 -15.46
CA THR A 209 1.82 -12.32 -14.60
C THR A 209 0.89 -11.18 -15.00
N LEU A 210 0.41 -10.41 -14.04
CA LEU A 210 -0.44 -9.25 -14.29
C LEU A 210 -0.27 -8.19 -13.20
N VAL A 211 -0.47 -6.94 -13.58
CA VAL A 211 -0.61 -5.82 -12.67
C VAL A 211 -2.06 -5.37 -12.69
N THR A 212 -2.72 -5.36 -11.53
CA THR A 212 -4.12 -4.93 -11.41
C THR A 212 -4.22 -3.42 -11.34
N ASP A 213 -5.41 -2.89 -11.63
CA ASP A 213 -5.70 -1.45 -11.51
C ASP A 213 -5.64 -0.97 -10.05
N ASP A 214 -5.86 -1.87 -9.09
CA ASP A 214 -5.74 -1.63 -7.64
C ASP A 214 -4.28 -1.64 -7.15
N GLY A 215 -3.29 -1.82 -8.03
CA GLY A 215 -1.87 -1.76 -7.68
C GLY A 215 -1.28 -3.06 -7.11
N TYR A 216 -1.79 -4.22 -7.51
CA TYR A 216 -1.21 -5.53 -7.15
C TYR A 216 -0.44 -6.13 -8.33
N LEU A 217 0.76 -6.64 -8.07
CA LEU A 217 1.46 -7.54 -8.98
C LEU A 217 1.06 -8.98 -8.62
N ILE A 218 0.51 -9.72 -9.57
CA ILE A 218 0.00 -11.07 -9.37
C ILE A 218 0.72 -12.04 -10.31
N LEU A 219 1.08 -13.21 -9.77
CA LEU A 219 1.49 -14.38 -10.52
C LEU A 219 0.42 -15.46 -10.32
N LEU A 220 -0.10 -15.99 -11.43
CA LEU A 220 -1.02 -17.13 -11.44
C LEU A 220 -0.37 -18.26 -12.24
N CYS A 221 -0.30 -19.46 -11.67
CA CYS A 221 0.34 -20.63 -12.32
C CYS A 221 -0.34 -21.94 -11.93
N ASN A 222 0.02 -23.01 -12.66
CA ASN A 222 -0.36 -24.39 -12.31
C ASN A 222 0.84 -25.10 -11.70
N GLU A 223 0.86 -25.23 -10.37
CA GLU A 223 1.91 -25.98 -9.68
C GLU A 223 1.30 -26.87 -8.59
N PRO A 224 1.72 -28.14 -8.51
CA PRO A 224 1.17 -29.06 -7.50
C PRO A 224 1.69 -28.76 -6.09
N ASP A 225 2.80 -28.02 -5.97
CA ASP A 225 3.48 -27.72 -4.70
C ASP A 225 3.73 -26.23 -4.56
N ASP A 226 3.22 -25.64 -3.48
CA ASP A 226 3.41 -24.24 -3.14
C ASP A 226 4.88 -23.89 -2.80
N LYS A 227 5.71 -24.87 -2.40
CA LYS A 227 7.14 -24.67 -2.14
C LYS A 227 7.94 -24.33 -3.38
N THR A 228 7.57 -24.88 -4.53
CA THR A 228 8.20 -24.52 -5.82
C THR A 228 8.02 -23.05 -6.11
N VAL A 229 6.78 -22.55 -5.95
CA VAL A 229 6.44 -21.14 -6.13
C VAL A 229 7.10 -20.27 -5.06
N TYR A 230 7.17 -20.74 -3.82
CA TYR A 230 7.86 -20.06 -2.71
C TYR A 230 9.35 -19.82 -3.03
N ASN A 231 10.09 -20.85 -3.41
CA ASN A 231 11.51 -20.74 -3.74
C ASN A 231 11.76 -19.78 -4.93
N LEU A 232 10.83 -19.74 -5.87
CA LEU A 232 10.89 -18.82 -7.01
C LEU A 232 10.61 -17.39 -6.56
N ALA A 233 9.58 -17.18 -5.75
CA ALA A 233 9.22 -15.88 -5.22
C ALA A 233 10.36 -15.28 -4.38
N GLU A 234 11.02 -16.07 -3.51
CA GLU A 234 12.19 -15.60 -2.75
C GLU A 234 13.31 -15.08 -3.68
N LYS A 235 13.64 -15.83 -4.73
CA LYS A 235 14.64 -15.40 -5.71
C LYS A 235 14.23 -14.11 -6.41
N PHE A 236 12.98 -14.02 -6.84
CA PHE A 236 12.44 -12.82 -7.47
C PHE A 236 12.51 -11.60 -6.53
N LEU A 237 12.17 -11.76 -5.25
CA LEU A 237 12.26 -10.68 -4.25
C LEU A 237 13.69 -10.16 -4.08
N VAL A 238 14.70 -11.06 -4.12
CA VAL A 238 16.11 -10.69 -4.07
C VAL A 238 16.52 -9.91 -5.32
N GLU A 239 16.12 -10.37 -6.51
CA GLU A 239 16.44 -9.69 -7.78
C GLU A 239 15.77 -8.31 -7.87
N CYS A 240 14.50 -8.17 -7.47
CA CYS A 240 13.84 -6.87 -7.40
C CYS A 240 14.59 -5.89 -6.50
N ARG A 241 15.11 -6.36 -5.37
CA ARG A 241 15.91 -5.53 -4.45
C ARG A 241 17.24 -5.12 -5.07
N ASN A 242 17.92 -6.06 -5.72
CA ASN A 242 19.26 -5.83 -6.28
C ASN A 242 19.22 -4.99 -7.57
N HIS A 243 18.30 -5.28 -8.50
CA HIS A 243 18.26 -4.64 -9.81
C HIS A 243 17.38 -3.39 -9.88
N LEU A 244 16.25 -3.41 -9.17
CA LEU A 244 15.26 -2.33 -9.24
C LEU A 244 15.27 -1.43 -8.00
N ASN A 245 16.02 -1.81 -6.95
CA ASN A 245 15.96 -1.17 -5.63
C ASN A 245 14.53 -1.12 -5.06
N LEU A 246 13.74 -2.17 -5.35
CA LEU A 246 12.37 -2.32 -4.91
C LEU A 246 12.24 -3.45 -3.90
N SER A 247 11.57 -3.18 -2.80
CA SER A 247 11.24 -4.18 -1.78
C SER A 247 9.78 -4.59 -1.89
N PHE A 248 9.54 -5.87 -2.09
CA PHE A 248 8.21 -6.48 -2.11
C PHE A 248 8.07 -7.52 -1.01
N MET A 249 6.82 -7.85 -0.69
CA MET A 249 6.43 -9.04 0.07
C MET A 249 5.60 -9.93 -0.84
N ALA A 250 5.78 -11.24 -0.77
CA ALA A 250 5.04 -12.23 -1.56
C ALA A 250 4.13 -13.08 -0.66
N PHE A 251 2.86 -13.20 -1.04
CA PHE A 251 1.86 -14.03 -0.37
C PHE A 251 1.37 -15.09 -1.35
N ILE A 252 1.54 -16.35 -1.01
CA ILE A 252 1.35 -17.50 -1.91
C ILE A 252 0.19 -18.35 -1.39
N SER A 253 -0.86 -18.53 -2.23
CA SER A 253 -2.00 -19.37 -1.89
C SER A 253 -1.64 -20.85 -1.83
N ASN A 254 -2.51 -21.64 -1.20
CA ASN A 254 -2.50 -23.09 -1.40
C ASN A 254 -2.88 -23.41 -2.85
N PRO A 255 -2.44 -24.55 -3.39
CA PRO A 255 -3.00 -25.07 -4.64
C PRO A 255 -4.51 -25.27 -4.50
N PHE A 256 -5.27 -24.86 -5.52
CA PHE A 256 -6.71 -25.00 -5.54
C PHE A 256 -7.21 -25.43 -6.92
N LYS A 257 -8.50 -25.81 -7.00
CA LYS A 257 -9.16 -26.25 -8.24
C LYS A 257 -10.37 -25.39 -8.54
N GLY A 258 -10.50 -25.00 -9.81
CA GLY A 258 -11.62 -24.27 -10.37
C GLY A 258 -11.40 -22.76 -10.46
N TYR A 259 -11.67 -22.19 -11.64
CA TYR A 259 -11.49 -20.76 -11.89
C TYR A 259 -12.49 -19.88 -11.13
N GLU A 260 -13.66 -20.42 -10.76
CA GLU A 260 -14.68 -19.75 -9.95
C GLU A 260 -14.17 -19.39 -8.56
N LYS A 261 -13.11 -20.06 -8.09
CA LYS A 261 -12.48 -19.77 -6.80
C LYS A 261 -11.42 -18.68 -6.86
N LEU A 262 -11.07 -18.18 -8.04
CA LEU A 262 -10.01 -17.17 -8.19
C LEU A 262 -10.26 -15.94 -7.31
N TYR A 263 -11.50 -15.42 -7.29
CA TYR A 263 -11.84 -14.29 -6.43
C TYR A 263 -11.63 -14.61 -4.94
N SER A 264 -12.21 -15.71 -4.46
CA SER A 264 -12.14 -16.07 -3.05
C SER A 264 -10.70 -16.36 -2.60
N MET A 265 -9.92 -17.05 -3.43
CA MET A 265 -8.52 -17.36 -3.16
C MET A 265 -7.64 -16.10 -3.22
N PHE A 266 -7.89 -15.20 -4.17
CA PHE A 266 -7.22 -13.89 -4.20
C PHE A 266 -7.48 -13.11 -2.91
N LYS A 267 -8.74 -12.99 -2.47
CA LYS A 267 -9.09 -12.28 -1.23
C LYS A 267 -8.45 -12.93 0.00
N LYS A 268 -8.43 -14.25 0.09
CA LYS A 268 -7.75 -14.98 1.17
C LYS A 268 -6.24 -14.73 1.16
N THR A 269 -5.62 -14.79 -0.03
CA THR A 269 -4.19 -14.54 -0.19
C THR A 269 -3.84 -13.09 0.17
N LEU A 270 -4.67 -12.13 -0.23
CA LEU A 270 -4.50 -10.73 0.14
C LEU A 270 -4.68 -10.50 1.64
N ALA A 271 -5.68 -11.14 2.26
CA ALA A 271 -5.88 -11.08 3.72
C ALA A 271 -4.67 -11.62 4.49
N SER A 272 -3.93 -12.59 3.91
CA SER A 272 -2.70 -13.12 4.49
C SER A 272 -1.57 -12.09 4.58
N SER A 273 -1.71 -10.90 3.97
CA SER A 273 -0.75 -9.79 4.15
C SER A 273 -0.59 -9.36 5.62
N GLN A 274 -1.60 -9.64 6.45
CA GLN A 274 -1.52 -9.44 7.90
C GLN A 274 -0.40 -10.26 8.56
N MET A 275 0.06 -11.35 7.93
CA MET A 275 1.17 -12.17 8.45
C MET A 275 2.48 -11.39 8.59
N SER A 276 2.70 -10.37 7.74
CA SER A 276 3.86 -9.49 7.83
C SER A 276 3.92 -8.71 9.15
N PHE A 277 2.78 -8.50 9.79
CA PHE A 277 2.72 -7.89 11.12
C PHE A 277 3.31 -8.78 12.21
N TYR A 278 3.17 -10.09 12.08
CA TYR A 278 3.68 -11.09 13.03
C TYR A 278 5.11 -11.54 12.72
N GLN A 279 5.50 -11.51 11.45
CA GLN A 279 6.80 -11.96 10.96
C GLN A 279 7.45 -10.86 10.09
N PRO A 280 7.85 -9.72 10.69
CA PRO A 280 8.35 -8.57 9.93
C PRO A 280 9.68 -8.83 9.21
N GLU A 281 10.43 -9.85 9.62
CA GLU A 281 11.71 -10.24 9.01
C GLU A 281 11.53 -11.07 7.72
N SER A 282 10.32 -11.61 7.50
CA SER A 282 9.99 -12.38 6.30
C SER A 282 9.47 -11.49 5.18
N ASP A 283 9.87 -11.81 3.95
CA ASP A 283 9.34 -11.18 2.75
C ASP A 283 8.46 -12.15 1.94
N CYS A 284 8.46 -13.46 2.27
CA CYS A 284 7.73 -14.49 1.54
C CYS A 284 6.89 -15.34 2.51
N PHE A 285 5.60 -15.52 2.17
CA PHE A 285 4.61 -16.14 3.04
C PHE A 285 3.79 -17.20 2.31
N LEU A 286 3.75 -18.43 2.88
CA LEU A 286 2.86 -19.50 2.44
C LEU A 286 1.53 -19.40 3.21
N CYS A 287 0.43 -19.18 2.50
CA CYS A 287 -0.91 -19.13 3.10
C CYS A 287 -1.36 -20.50 3.61
N SER A 288 -0.74 -21.61 3.16
CA SER A 288 -0.98 -22.97 3.65
C SER A 288 -0.72 -23.15 5.14
N ARG A 289 0.17 -22.35 5.68
CA ARG A 289 0.49 -22.39 7.12
C ARG A 289 -0.57 -21.72 7.99
N TYR A 290 -1.52 -21.02 7.36
CA TYR A 290 -2.55 -20.23 8.03
C TYR A 290 -3.85 -20.47 7.27
N ASN A 291 -4.90 -20.92 7.94
CA ASN A 291 -6.18 -21.28 7.31
C ASN A 291 -6.91 -20.11 6.61
N GLY A 292 -6.23 -18.94 6.47
CA GLY A 292 -6.78 -17.76 5.80
C GLY A 292 -7.83 -16.99 6.60
N ASP A 293 -8.18 -17.49 7.78
CA ASP A 293 -9.06 -16.82 8.73
C ASP A 293 -8.20 -16.21 9.84
N PHE A 294 -8.28 -14.90 9.98
CA PHE A 294 -7.70 -14.17 11.09
C PHE A 294 -8.82 -13.88 12.09
N PRO A 295 -9.01 -14.72 13.12
CA PRO A 295 -10.05 -14.48 14.10
C PRO A 295 -9.79 -13.18 14.86
N ALA A 296 -10.85 -12.53 15.29
CA ALA A 296 -10.72 -11.45 16.26
C ALA A 296 -10.09 -12.01 17.55
N VAL A 297 -9.29 -11.19 18.22
CA VAL A 297 -8.74 -11.58 19.53
C VAL A 297 -9.92 -11.98 20.42
N PRO A 298 -9.94 -13.22 20.97
CA PRO A 298 -10.95 -13.58 21.93
C PRO A 298 -10.98 -12.51 23.01
N ALA A 299 -12.15 -12.12 23.48
CA ALA A 299 -12.39 -10.99 24.39
C ALA A 299 -11.49 -11.01 25.65
N GLY A 300 -10.18 -10.88 25.45
CA GLY A 300 -9.12 -10.95 26.44
C GLY A 300 -9.03 -9.71 27.34
N TYR A 301 -9.89 -8.69 27.08
CA TYR A 301 -9.94 -7.49 27.92
C TYR A 301 -10.23 -7.83 29.40
N HIS A 302 -11.04 -8.86 29.65
CA HIS A 302 -11.39 -9.28 31.02
C HIS A 302 -10.20 -9.68 31.89
N ILE A 303 -9.11 -10.19 31.28
CA ILE A 303 -7.91 -10.57 32.05
C ILE A 303 -7.19 -9.34 32.63
N PHE A 304 -7.41 -8.16 32.05
CA PHE A 304 -6.80 -6.90 32.48
C PHE A 304 -7.64 -6.14 33.52
N ASN A 305 -8.96 -6.42 33.64
CA ASN A 305 -9.89 -5.63 34.46
C ASN A 305 -9.39 -5.44 35.90
N ASN A 306 -9.01 -6.51 36.59
CA ASN A 306 -8.57 -6.44 37.99
C ASN A 306 -7.29 -5.60 38.17
N ALA A 307 -6.33 -5.75 37.24
CA ALA A 307 -5.09 -4.99 37.28
C ALA A 307 -5.32 -3.51 36.92
N ILE A 308 -6.25 -3.22 35.99
CA ILE A 308 -6.64 -1.84 35.63
C ILE A 308 -7.39 -1.17 36.78
N GLU A 309 -8.34 -1.87 37.40
CA GLU A 309 -9.07 -1.33 38.57
C GLU A 309 -8.14 -0.93 39.73
N LYS A 310 -7.09 -1.72 39.93
CA LYS A 310 -6.08 -1.46 40.97
C LYS A 310 -4.91 -0.61 40.52
N LEU A 311 -4.88 -0.18 39.26
CA LEU A 311 -3.76 0.56 38.61
C LEU A 311 -2.40 -0.16 38.78
N GLN A 312 -2.39 -1.49 38.71
CA GLN A 312 -1.18 -2.31 38.82
C GLN A 312 -0.48 -2.40 37.46
N ILE A 313 0.24 -1.31 37.09
CA ILE A 313 0.82 -1.16 35.76
C ILE A 313 1.79 -2.30 35.41
N GLU A 314 2.61 -2.75 36.36
CA GLU A 314 3.54 -3.88 36.11
C GLU A 314 2.80 -5.20 35.84
N GLU A 315 1.66 -5.45 36.50
CA GLU A 315 0.84 -6.62 36.20
C GLU A 315 0.20 -6.53 34.82
N ILE A 316 -0.26 -5.33 34.41
CA ILE A 316 -0.79 -5.08 33.05
C ILE A 316 0.31 -5.34 32.02
N LYS A 317 1.53 -4.84 32.25
CA LYS A 317 2.69 -5.02 31.37
C LYS A 317 3.07 -6.49 31.23
N SER A 318 3.11 -7.23 32.32
CA SER A 318 3.34 -8.68 32.30
C SER A 318 2.30 -9.43 31.50
N LYS A 319 1.01 -9.10 31.67
CA LYS A 319 -0.08 -9.74 30.91
C LYS A 319 -0.06 -9.39 29.42
N VAL A 320 0.27 -8.14 29.07
CA VAL A 320 0.45 -7.75 27.65
C VAL A 320 1.59 -8.54 27.03
N GLN A 321 2.69 -8.71 27.76
CA GLN A 321 3.83 -9.51 27.31
C GLN A 321 3.45 -10.98 27.11
N GLU A 322 2.72 -11.59 28.06
CA GLU A 322 2.22 -12.96 27.99
C GLU A 322 1.33 -13.16 26.77
N VAL A 323 0.34 -12.28 26.54
CA VAL A 323 -0.53 -12.35 25.35
C VAL A 323 0.27 -12.23 24.05
N CYS A 324 1.23 -11.31 23.97
CA CYS A 324 2.06 -11.16 22.78
C CYS A 324 2.96 -12.40 22.56
N GLN A 325 3.51 -12.97 23.62
CA GLN A 325 4.34 -14.16 23.56
C GLN A 325 3.53 -15.40 23.16
N ASP A 326 2.34 -15.58 23.70
CA ASP A 326 1.43 -16.67 23.31
C ASP A 326 1.09 -16.61 21.81
N ILE A 327 0.86 -15.39 21.28
CA ILE A 327 0.63 -15.18 19.86
C ILE A 327 1.84 -15.62 19.03
N GLU A 328 3.05 -15.25 19.45
CA GLU A 328 4.30 -15.60 18.77
C GLU A 328 4.59 -17.11 18.83
N GLU A 329 4.39 -17.76 19.99
CA GLU A 329 4.69 -19.17 20.22
C GLU A 329 3.64 -20.10 19.58
N GLN A 330 2.36 -19.82 19.76
CA GLN A 330 1.27 -20.63 19.20
C GLN A 330 1.08 -20.43 17.70
N ARG A 331 1.78 -19.43 17.10
CA ARG A 331 1.63 -19.04 15.70
C ARG A 331 0.17 -18.76 15.31
N THR A 332 -0.66 -18.38 16.27
CA THR A 332 -2.04 -17.98 16.01
C THR A 332 -2.04 -16.54 15.54
N CYS A 333 -2.29 -16.30 14.26
CA CYS A 333 -2.42 -14.95 13.74
C CYS A 333 -3.85 -14.48 13.92
N PHE A 334 -4.05 -13.47 14.75
CA PHE A 334 -5.34 -12.79 14.89
C PHE A 334 -5.45 -11.65 13.87
N ASP A 335 -6.67 -11.12 13.71
CA ASP A 335 -6.83 -9.87 12.96
C ASP A 335 -6.02 -8.75 13.59
N THR A 336 -5.16 -8.11 12.79
CA THR A 336 -4.22 -7.10 13.27
C THR A 336 -4.91 -5.86 13.83
N VAL A 337 -6.10 -5.51 13.31
CA VAL A 337 -6.92 -4.41 13.80
C VAL A 337 -7.44 -4.75 15.21
N SER A 338 -7.89 -5.97 15.41
CA SER A 338 -8.38 -6.43 16.73
C SER A 338 -7.30 -6.38 17.80
N ILE A 339 -6.05 -6.76 17.48
CA ILE A 339 -4.93 -6.66 18.44
C ILE A 339 -4.61 -5.21 18.76
N LYS A 340 -4.52 -4.36 17.75
CA LYS A 340 -4.26 -2.94 17.95
C LYS A 340 -5.35 -2.29 18.80
N ASN A 341 -6.62 -2.62 18.52
CA ASN A 341 -7.75 -2.13 19.31
C ASN A 341 -7.68 -2.60 20.77
N LEU A 342 -7.36 -3.87 21.01
CA LEU A 342 -7.16 -4.37 22.37
C LEU A 342 -6.13 -3.54 23.14
N LEU A 343 -4.96 -3.27 22.54
CA LEU A 343 -3.92 -2.46 23.17
C LEU A 343 -4.38 -1.02 23.43
N ILE A 344 -5.12 -0.44 22.48
CA ILE A 344 -5.69 0.91 22.62
C ILE A 344 -6.75 0.97 23.72
N ASP A 345 -7.60 -0.05 23.82
CA ASP A 345 -8.65 -0.14 24.83
C ASP A 345 -8.05 -0.24 26.24
N ILE A 346 -6.96 -0.98 26.41
CA ILE A 346 -6.22 -1.02 27.67
C ILE A 346 -5.71 0.38 28.04
N LEU A 347 -5.08 1.11 27.09
CA LEU A 347 -4.61 2.48 27.34
C LEU A 347 -5.75 3.43 27.73
N ASN A 348 -6.89 3.31 27.05
CA ASN A 348 -8.07 4.09 27.35
C ASN A 348 -8.63 3.79 28.75
N ALA A 349 -8.71 2.52 29.10
CA ALA A 349 -9.24 2.09 30.40
C ALA A 349 -8.36 2.57 31.57
N ILE A 350 -7.03 2.50 31.42
CA ILE A 350 -6.09 3.06 32.42
C ILE A 350 -6.32 4.56 32.54
N ALA A 351 -6.45 5.28 31.43
CA ALA A 351 -6.68 6.73 31.42
C ALA A 351 -7.98 7.09 32.15
N PHE A 352 -9.09 6.38 31.88
CA PHE A 352 -10.34 6.59 32.59
C PHE A 352 -10.19 6.35 34.08
N ARG A 353 -9.52 5.28 34.48
CA ARG A 353 -9.30 4.97 35.90
C ARG A 353 -8.46 6.03 36.60
N LEU A 354 -7.48 6.61 35.92
CA LEU A 354 -6.66 7.72 36.46
C LEU A 354 -7.49 9.00 36.63
N VAL A 355 -8.43 9.28 35.72
CA VAL A 355 -9.35 10.42 35.84
C VAL A 355 -10.28 10.24 37.03
N GLU A 356 -10.83 9.05 37.26
CA GLU A 356 -11.63 8.73 38.45
C GLU A 356 -10.83 8.92 39.74
N ASN A 357 -9.52 8.72 39.70
CA ASN A 357 -8.60 9.00 40.83
C ASN A 357 -8.11 10.46 40.87
N GLY A 358 -8.75 11.37 40.14
CA GLY A 358 -8.58 12.81 40.24
C GLY A 358 -7.42 13.39 39.41
N LEU A 359 -6.94 12.68 38.36
CA LEU A 359 -6.08 13.27 37.32
C LEU A 359 -6.91 13.98 36.26
N LYS A 360 -6.33 14.99 35.62
CA LYS A 360 -6.98 15.67 34.51
C LYS A 360 -6.69 14.93 33.21
N MET A 361 -7.72 14.78 32.38
CA MET A 361 -7.58 14.09 31.07
C MET A 361 -6.58 14.81 30.15
N GLU A 362 -6.45 16.13 30.28
CA GLU A 362 -5.48 16.92 29.50
C GLU A 362 -4.03 16.49 29.78
N GLU A 363 -3.70 16.24 31.06
CA GLU A 363 -2.37 15.78 31.47
C GLU A 363 -2.05 14.40 30.89
N ILE A 364 -3.03 13.51 30.88
CA ILE A 364 -2.91 12.15 30.35
C ILE A 364 -2.80 12.17 28.83
N ASN A 365 -3.58 12.99 28.13
CA ASN A 365 -3.63 13.05 26.67
C ASN A 365 -2.33 13.53 26.03
N VAL A 366 -1.48 14.23 26.77
CA VAL A 366 -0.17 14.69 26.31
C VAL A 366 0.67 13.54 25.72
N PHE A 367 0.67 12.39 26.38
CA PHE A 367 1.42 11.21 25.93
C PHE A 367 0.51 10.09 25.39
N ARG A 368 -0.72 9.96 25.92
CA ARG A 368 -1.63 8.89 25.50
C ARG A 368 -1.96 8.94 24.01
N LEU A 369 -2.31 10.11 23.46
CA LEU A 369 -2.67 10.25 22.06
C LEU A 369 -1.51 9.94 21.10
N PRO A 370 -0.27 10.40 21.32
CA PRO A 370 0.90 9.95 20.57
C PRO A 370 1.09 8.43 20.61
N CYS A 371 0.99 7.80 21.80
CA CYS A 371 1.14 6.36 21.95
C CYS A 371 0.05 5.57 21.20
N ILE A 372 -1.21 6.01 21.27
CA ILE A 372 -2.31 5.41 20.49
C ILE A 372 -1.99 5.49 18.98
N ARG A 373 -1.53 6.64 18.49
CA ARG A 373 -1.15 6.81 17.09
C ARG A 373 -0.06 5.83 16.67
N GLN A 374 0.91 5.57 17.54
CA GLN A 374 2.00 4.64 17.25
C GLN A 374 1.54 3.19 17.26
N VAL A 375 0.70 2.78 18.21
CA VAL A 375 0.08 1.46 18.20
C VAL A 375 -0.75 1.27 16.93
N THR A 376 -1.54 2.29 16.54
CA THR A 376 -2.35 2.26 15.30
C THR A 376 -1.48 2.08 14.06
N ASN A 377 -0.35 2.82 13.97
CA ASN A 377 0.55 2.80 12.82
C ASN A 377 1.64 1.73 12.89
N ALA A 378 1.68 0.91 13.95
CA ALA A 378 2.68 -0.12 14.10
C ALA A 378 2.67 -1.10 12.91
N ALA A 379 3.82 -1.31 12.30
CA ALA A 379 4.02 -2.22 11.18
C ALA A 379 4.23 -3.68 11.63
N SER A 380 4.46 -3.93 12.93
CA SER A 380 4.64 -5.27 13.48
C SER A 380 4.11 -5.37 14.91
N LEU A 381 3.80 -6.61 15.35
CA LEU A 381 3.41 -6.90 16.74
C LEU A 381 4.49 -6.43 17.73
N ARG A 382 5.76 -6.66 17.40
CA ARG A 382 6.89 -6.20 18.21
C ARG A 382 6.92 -4.68 18.37
N GLN A 383 6.63 -3.94 17.30
CA GLN A 383 6.57 -2.48 17.36
C GLN A 383 5.34 -2.02 18.16
N ALA A 384 4.17 -2.62 17.97
CA ALA A 384 2.96 -2.32 18.73
C ALA A 384 3.19 -2.58 20.22
N ARG A 385 3.80 -3.72 20.59
CA ARG A 385 4.16 -4.03 21.97
C ARG A 385 5.13 -3.00 22.57
N LYS A 386 6.21 -2.66 21.84
CA LYS A 386 7.17 -1.64 22.32
C LYS A 386 6.50 -0.29 22.58
N SER A 387 5.57 0.12 21.71
CA SER A 387 4.80 1.36 21.92
C SER A 387 3.87 1.27 23.13
N MET A 388 3.28 0.08 23.36
CA MET A 388 2.45 -0.19 24.52
C MET A 388 3.27 -0.17 25.82
N ASP A 389 4.43 -0.87 25.85
CA ASP A 389 5.32 -0.90 27.00
C ASP A 389 5.74 0.52 27.41
N HIS A 390 6.13 1.33 26.41
CA HIS A 390 6.48 2.73 26.65
C HIS A 390 5.30 3.55 27.22
N ALA A 391 4.09 3.36 26.68
CA ALA A 391 2.90 4.02 27.22
C ALA A 391 2.63 3.63 28.67
N LEU A 392 2.82 2.35 29.01
CA LEU A 392 2.65 1.86 30.38
C LEU A 392 3.71 2.44 31.32
N ASP A 393 4.95 2.59 30.88
CA ASP A 393 6.01 3.27 31.65
C ASP A 393 5.62 4.72 31.97
N LEU A 394 5.08 5.45 30.99
CA LEU A 394 4.60 6.83 31.19
C LEU A 394 3.42 6.89 32.16
N TYR A 395 2.50 5.94 32.12
CA TYR A 395 1.43 5.84 33.12
C TYR A 395 1.98 5.58 34.54
N GLN A 396 2.96 4.70 34.64
CA GLN A 396 3.61 4.39 35.92
C GLN A 396 4.34 5.62 36.52
N GLU A 397 5.07 6.36 35.65
CA GLU A 397 5.67 7.63 36.05
C GLU A 397 4.62 8.65 36.53
N LEU A 398 3.52 8.80 35.80
CA LEU A 398 2.46 9.74 36.19
C LEU A 398 1.85 9.38 37.54
N ILE A 399 1.69 8.09 37.82
CA ILE A 399 1.24 7.59 39.12
C ILE A 399 2.31 7.84 40.19
N GLY A 400 3.59 7.56 39.91
CA GLY A 400 4.72 7.72 40.81
C GLY A 400 5.10 9.17 41.09
N ASN A 401 4.90 10.07 40.12
CA ASN A 401 5.25 11.51 40.24
C ASN A 401 4.37 12.31 41.20
N ARG A 402 3.29 11.71 41.70
CA ARG A 402 2.67 12.23 42.93
C ARG A 402 3.59 12.08 44.16
N THR A 403 4.64 11.28 44.04
CA THR A 403 5.56 10.99 45.14
C THR A 403 7.01 11.44 44.90
N HIS A 404 7.53 11.52 43.69
CA HIS A 404 8.90 12.00 43.38
C HIS A 404 9.06 12.42 41.88
N GLY A 405 9.47 13.65 41.71
CA GLY A 405 9.72 14.51 40.54
C GLY A 405 10.27 13.95 39.19
N ASN A 406 9.78 14.48 38.21
CA ASN A 406 10.11 14.89 36.80
C ASN A 406 11.47 14.51 36.13
N ASN A 407 12.27 13.57 36.61
CA ASN A 407 13.68 13.47 36.17
C ASN A 407 13.97 12.52 34.97
N HIS A 408 13.14 11.52 34.70
CA HIS A 408 13.46 10.46 33.72
C HIS A 408 13.36 10.93 32.26
N ASN A 409 12.29 11.60 31.86
CA ASN A 409 12.10 12.06 30.48
C ASN A 409 13.17 13.06 30.05
N VAL A 410 13.59 13.92 30.96
CA VAL A 410 14.69 14.88 30.72
C VAL A 410 16.01 14.15 30.60
N THR A 411 16.25 13.14 31.44
CA THR A 411 17.46 12.31 31.35
C THR A 411 17.53 11.56 30.03
N ALA A 412 16.42 10.95 29.59
CA ALA A 412 16.34 10.29 28.29
C ALA A 412 16.56 11.27 27.12
N ALA A 413 16.00 12.49 27.21
CA ALA A 413 16.21 13.50 26.18
C ALA A 413 17.67 13.97 26.12
N LYS A 414 18.33 14.12 27.28
CA LYS A 414 19.78 14.43 27.34
C LYS A 414 20.62 13.32 26.73
N GLN A 415 20.33 12.06 27.07
CA GLN A 415 21.02 10.91 26.53
C GLN A 415 20.87 10.84 25.00
N TYR A 416 19.65 11.04 24.49
CA TYR A 416 19.41 11.08 23.03
C TYR A 416 20.24 12.16 22.35
N VAL A 417 20.31 13.37 22.95
CA VAL A 417 21.14 14.45 22.43
C VAL A 417 22.63 14.09 22.46
N GLU A 418 23.11 13.45 23.51
CA GLU A 418 24.51 13.02 23.64
C GLU A 418 24.88 11.93 22.63
N GLU A 419 23.95 11.07 22.26
CA GLU A 419 24.17 10.01 21.26
C GLU A 419 24.07 10.50 19.82
N HIS A 420 23.24 11.54 19.55
CA HIS A 420 22.90 11.99 18.20
C HIS A 420 23.28 13.44 17.87
N PHE A 421 24.07 14.12 18.71
CA PHE A 421 24.37 15.57 18.54
C PHE A 421 24.93 15.94 17.16
N GLY A 422 25.62 15.04 16.48
CA GLY A 422 26.19 15.25 15.14
C GLY A 422 25.15 15.26 14.01
N GLU A 423 23.95 14.76 14.27
CA GLU A 423 22.87 14.66 13.32
C GLU A 423 21.98 15.90 13.28
N ASN A 424 21.08 15.98 12.29
CA ASN A 424 20.10 17.08 12.23
C ASN A 424 18.91 16.79 13.16
N ILE A 425 19.14 16.87 14.47
CA ILE A 425 18.08 16.65 15.48
C ILE A 425 17.34 17.94 15.82
N SER A 426 16.05 17.81 16.08
CA SER A 426 15.17 18.87 16.56
C SER A 426 14.41 18.43 17.80
N LEU A 427 13.90 19.40 18.57
CA LEU A 427 13.03 19.08 19.72
C LEU A 427 11.83 18.21 19.32
N ALA A 428 11.27 18.42 18.12
CA ALA A 428 10.18 17.60 17.61
C ALA A 428 10.65 16.16 17.37
N GLY A 429 11.81 15.99 16.72
CA GLY A 429 12.37 14.67 16.45
C GLY A 429 12.73 13.90 17.74
N VAL A 430 13.28 14.60 18.74
CA VAL A 430 13.55 13.99 20.05
C VAL A 430 12.25 13.64 20.78
N ALA A 431 11.25 14.51 20.73
CA ALA A 431 9.94 14.23 21.30
C ALA A 431 9.28 13.00 20.66
N ASP A 432 9.36 12.90 19.32
CA ASP A 432 8.85 11.74 18.57
C ASP A 432 9.63 10.46 18.92
N ALA A 433 10.95 10.53 19.01
CA ALA A 433 11.80 9.39 19.38
C ALA A 433 11.55 8.91 20.82
N LEU A 434 11.25 9.82 21.73
CA LEU A 434 10.90 9.53 23.13
C LEU A 434 9.40 9.37 23.36
N TYR A 435 8.62 9.45 22.28
CA TYR A 435 7.16 9.28 22.35
C TYR A 435 6.46 10.35 23.19
N LEU A 436 7.00 11.57 23.19
CA LEU A 436 6.48 12.69 23.95
C LEU A 436 5.85 13.76 23.06
N ASN A 437 4.93 14.54 23.63
CA ASN A 437 4.47 15.74 22.96
C ASN A 437 5.58 16.81 22.98
N LYS A 438 5.83 17.46 21.82
CA LYS A 438 6.85 18.50 21.67
C LYS A 438 6.72 19.64 22.69
N ASN A 439 5.48 20.10 22.93
CA ASN A 439 5.24 21.23 23.85
C ASN A 439 5.51 20.81 25.30
N TYR A 440 5.07 19.61 25.68
CA TYR A 440 5.37 19.03 26.99
C TYR A 440 6.89 18.88 27.20
N LEU A 441 7.60 18.26 26.26
CA LEU A 441 9.06 18.12 26.37
C LEU A 441 9.74 19.50 26.45
N SER A 442 9.27 20.51 25.71
CA SER A 442 9.80 21.87 25.76
C SER A 442 9.71 22.50 27.14
N GLU A 443 8.52 22.43 27.75
CA GLU A 443 8.27 23.00 29.09
C GLU A 443 9.02 22.24 30.16
N LEU A 444 8.96 20.90 30.11
CA LEU A 444 9.65 20.03 31.05
C LEU A 444 11.16 20.23 30.98
N PHE A 445 11.75 20.23 29.79
CA PHE A 445 13.18 20.41 29.58
C PHE A 445 13.66 21.77 30.13
N LYS A 446 12.94 22.85 29.81
CA LYS A 446 13.26 24.18 30.33
C LYS A 446 13.13 24.26 31.83
N LYS A 447 12.12 23.63 32.41
CA LYS A 447 11.90 23.59 33.85
C LYS A 447 13.02 22.86 34.60
N GLU A 448 13.43 21.70 34.10
CA GLU A 448 14.38 20.81 34.79
C GLU A 448 15.86 21.14 34.45
N VAL A 449 16.15 21.63 33.23
CA VAL A 449 17.52 21.95 32.77
C VAL A 449 17.86 23.43 32.98
N GLY A 450 16.85 24.28 33.09
CA GLY A 450 17.01 25.74 33.21
C GLY A 450 17.21 26.49 31.91
N ILE A 451 17.52 25.79 30.81
CA ILE A 451 17.71 26.35 29.46
C ILE A 451 16.81 25.62 28.47
N ASN A 452 16.56 26.24 27.32
CA ASN A 452 15.76 25.58 26.30
C ASN A 452 16.58 24.48 25.57
N PHE A 453 15.88 23.57 24.89
CA PHE A 453 16.48 22.44 24.20
C PHE A 453 17.52 22.83 23.16
N THR A 454 17.26 23.90 22.40
CA THR A 454 18.18 24.37 21.33
C THR A 454 19.50 24.89 21.93
N ASP A 455 19.41 25.58 23.04
CA ASP A 455 20.60 26.06 23.75
C ASP A 455 21.40 24.88 24.31
N TYR A 456 20.74 23.92 24.93
CA TYR A 456 21.38 22.70 25.44
C TYR A 456 22.08 21.90 24.32
N LEU A 457 21.39 21.66 23.19
CA LEU A 457 22.01 21.01 22.02
C LEU A 457 23.23 21.78 21.54
N THR A 458 23.15 23.10 21.54
CA THR A 458 24.29 23.96 21.16
C THR A 458 25.45 23.77 22.13
N GLU A 459 25.20 23.73 23.43
CA GLU A 459 26.23 23.48 24.45
C GLU A 459 26.90 22.12 24.24
N VAL A 460 26.11 21.05 24.07
CA VAL A 460 26.63 19.69 23.84
C VAL A 460 27.51 19.64 22.59
N ARG A 461 27.06 20.26 21.50
CA ARG A 461 27.82 20.32 20.24
C ARG A 461 29.13 21.09 20.41
N ILE A 462 29.11 22.22 21.09
CA ILE A 462 30.33 23.02 21.32
C ILE A 462 31.30 22.28 22.25
N GLU A 463 30.81 21.58 23.28
CA GLU A 463 31.69 20.77 24.13
C GLU A 463 32.35 19.62 23.36
N ASN A 464 31.62 18.95 22.49
CA ASN A 464 32.21 17.91 21.62
C ASN A 464 33.16 18.53 20.57
N ALA A 465 32.84 19.70 20.00
CA ALA A 465 33.77 20.42 19.13
C ALA A 465 35.09 20.74 19.82
N LYS A 466 35.05 21.16 21.09
CA LYS A 466 36.24 21.38 21.91
C LYS A 466 37.08 20.11 22.06
N LYS A 467 36.44 18.94 22.28
CA LYS A 467 37.13 17.64 22.35
C LYS A 467 37.79 17.28 21.01
N PHE A 468 37.07 17.40 19.92
CA PHE A 468 37.58 17.10 18.57
C PHE A 468 38.78 17.98 18.20
N LEU A 469 38.73 19.27 18.51
CA LEU A 469 39.81 20.21 18.23
C LEU A 469 41.05 20.00 19.13
N ARG A 470 40.84 19.56 20.37
CA ARG A 470 41.90 19.40 21.39
C ARG A 470 42.54 18.01 21.38
N GLU A 471 41.70 16.96 21.30
CA GLU A 471 42.12 15.56 21.52
C GLU A 471 42.31 14.81 20.22
N GLU A 472 41.37 14.97 19.28
CA GLU A 472 41.43 14.30 17.98
C GLU A 472 42.16 15.13 16.91
N CYS A 473 42.53 16.34 17.24
CA CYS A 473 43.27 17.24 16.37
C CYS A 473 42.63 17.50 15.00
N LEU A 474 41.29 17.39 14.93
CA LEU A 474 40.56 17.64 13.67
C LEU A 474 40.72 19.09 13.16
N SER A 475 40.51 19.27 11.87
CA SER A 475 40.36 20.60 11.30
C SER A 475 39.10 21.30 11.80
N VAL A 476 39.05 22.62 11.69
CA VAL A 476 37.84 23.39 12.10
C VAL A 476 36.61 22.98 11.30
N GLU A 477 36.82 22.70 10.02
CA GLU A 477 35.74 22.25 9.13
C GLU A 477 35.21 20.87 9.54
N GLU A 478 36.10 19.88 9.75
CA GLU A 478 35.71 18.53 10.19
C GLU A 478 35.04 18.54 11.57
N ALA A 479 35.55 19.32 12.51
CA ALA A 479 34.92 19.47 13.82
C ALA A 479 33.52 20.08 13.72
N GLY A 480 33.32 21.06 12.82
CA GLY A 480 32.01 21.64 12.53
C GLY A 480 31.03 20.59 11.96
N ILE A 481 31.45 19.85 10.93
CA ILE A 481 30.61 18.81 10.28
C ILE A 481 30.24 17.72 11.29
N ARG A 482 31.21 17.16 12.03
CA ARG A 482 30.95 16.10 13.01
C ARG A 482 30.06 16.54 14.18
N THR A 483 30.00 17.83 14.45
CA THR A 483 29.11 18.36 15.50
C THR A 483 27.78 18.90 14.96
N GLY A 484 27.43 18.57 13.72
CA GLY A 484 26.14 18.92 13.12
C GLY A 484 26.05 20.35 12.58
N TYR A 485 27.20 20.99 12.28
CA TYR A 485 27.28 22.31 11.65
C TYR A 485 27.97 22.24 10.29
N PRO A 486 27.24 21.93 9.21
CA PRO A 486 27.85 21.82 7.86
C PRO A 486 28.35 23.17 7.32
N ASN A 487 27.84 24.30 7.84
CA ASN A 487 28.32 25.62 7.47
C ASN A 487 29.43 26.06 8.43
N THR A 488 30.68 25.98 7.98
CA THR A 488 31.88 26.32 8.74
C THR A 488 31.88 27.76 9.23
N SER A 489 31.40 28.73 8.43
CA SER A 489 31.34 30.13 8.83
C SER A 489 30.40 30.37 10.02
N TYR A 490 29.22 29.73 9.97
CA TYR A 490 28.26 29.78 11.08
C TYR A 490 28.85 29.12 12.32
N PHE A 491 29.47 27.94 12.16
CA PHE A 491 30.15 27.25 13.26
C PHE A 491 31.19 28.11 13.96
N ILE A 492 32.07 28.78 13.21
CA ILE A 492 33.11 29.66 13.77
C ILE A 492 32.51 30.80 14.59
N GLN A 493 31.43 31.43 14.10
CA GLN A 493 30.74 32.51 14.84
C GLN A 493 30.09 32.00 16.11
N LEU A 494 29.39 30.84 16.03
CA LEU A 494 28.72 30.24 17.15
C LEU A 494 29.71 29.78 18.23
N PHE A 495 30.79 29.11 17.83
CA PHE A 495 31.87 28.66 18.74
C PHE A 495 32.51 29.85 19.45
N LYS A 496 32.81 30.95 18.73
CA LYS A 496 33.36 32.18 19.33
C LYS A 496 32.38 32.80 20.32
N ARG A 497 31.09 32.82 20.01
CA ARG A 497 30.03 33.34 20.90
C ARG A 497 29.94 32.54 22.21
N GLN A 498 30.08 31.21 22.13
CA GLN A 498 29.98 30.33 23.28
C GLN A 498 31.26 30.22 24.10
N THR A 499 32.42 30.33 23.48
CA THR A 499 33.72 30.09 24.14
C THR A 499 34.57 31.34 24.36
N GLY A 500 34.19 32.45 23.75
CA GLY A 500 34.96 33.70 23.75
C GLY A 500 36.13 33.77 22.77
N MET A 501 36.50 32.64 22.12
CA MET A 501 37.62 32.55 21.19
C MET A 501 37.28 31.80 19.89
N ARG A 502 38.04 32.05 18.83
CA ARG A 502 37.86 31.31 17.58
C ARG A 502 38.30 29.84 17.72
N PRO A 503 37.70 28.89 16.99
CA PRO A 503 38.10 27.47 17.04
C PRO A 503 39.60 27.25 16.81
N THR A 504 40.21 28.00 15.87
CA THR A 504 41.65 27.95 15.58
C THR A 504 42.52 28.44 16.75
N GLU A 505 42.08 29.47 17.45
CA GLU A 505 42.77 30.00 18.65
C GLU A 505 42.61 28.99 19.80
N TYR A 506 41.43 28.43 19.96
CA TYR A 506 41.16 27.39 20.95
C TYR A 506 42.03 26.15 20.73
N ALA A 507 42.09 25.64 19.51
CA ALA A 507 42.94 24.51 19.15
C ALA A 507 44.42 24.78 19.46
N LYS A 508 44.96 25.95 19.06
CA LYS A 508 46.35 26.33 19.37
C LYS A 508 46.65 26.39 20.85
N ARG A 509 45.68 26.85 21.66
CA ARG A 509 45.89 27.09 23.10
C ARG A 509 45.76 25.81 23.95
N PHE A 510 44.90 24.89 23.53
CA PHE A 510 44.52 23.71 24.35
C PHE A 510 44.86 22.37 23.71
N ARG A 511 45.49 22.31 22.52
CA ARG A 511 46.01 21.05 21.98
C ARG A 511 47.03 20.46 22.94
N LYS A 512 46.84 19.19 23.31
CA LYS A 512 47.85 18.43 24.00
C LYS A 512 49.05 18.32 23.06
N GLN A 513 50.23 18.82 23.47
CA GLN A 513 51.49 18.51 22.82
C GLN A 513 51.71 16.99 22.89
N SER A 514 51.78 16.32 21.74
CA SER A 514 52.13 14.92 21.59
C SER A 514 53.60 14.74 21.92
#